data_df04ec111f7f88ab849abe4e84ab20c4
#
_entry.id   df04ec111f7f88ab849abe4e84ab20c4
#
_cell.length_a   1.000
_cell.length_b   1.000
_cell.length_c   1.000
_cell.angle_alpha   90.00
_cell.angle_beta   90.00
_cell.angle_gamma   90.00
#
_symmetry.space_group_name_H-M   'P 1'
#
loop_
_entity.id
_entity.type
_entity.pdbx_description
1 polymer ?
#
loop_
_entity_poly.entity_id
_entity_poly.type
_entity_poly.pdbx_seq_one_letter_code
_entity_poly.pdbx_strand_id
1 'polypeptide(L)'
;MTEKDKLSRRKLNIYFALGVVVLAALAAVGVIHFKNVVTEPSGNDVWGHMYKSEYLYKALKRGQIYPLYDETWYNGIQLYRYWPPLSYYITALLMCFTGGNVINAYYLLFGVYIFFGGLAFLLIGRRIGRPVFGTALAVLWFFMPENARMYIDEGNMPRMVVSFLLPYLIYFIWVYLREEKRWALAGILIFTMLITVTHIMMIAMIGIGTFLFLLFDHHRKMGIRRQVIILLTMICGILIMGVWLVPSLSGGISSMDSEAASDVMTMWMSDLSSSLNPLNRINGDIGAFYFGISVVLLSIAGILLADNKKKSGFILALVILVLTTPDVLPILRKMPMSQALWMTRFTVIAYGFFFLSLIEWERLRKPFVIASVIILVVDAIPSFTFERYSVPANDDGVAVAGLLRDNTSQRASLMDLSSLGSYPSYGVCTDGRHIHLDGHGRGLRPLTT
;
A
#
# COMPACT_ATOMS: atom_id res chain seq x y z
N MET A 1 7.20 34.67 -23.11
CA MET A 1 7.00 34.47 -21.67
C MET A 1 7.12 35.84 -21.02
N THR A 2 6.02 36.38 -20.52
CA THR A 2 5.96 37.73 -19.94
C THR A 2 6.62 37.77 -18.58
N GLU A 3 6.99 38.93 -18.07
CA GLU A 3 7.57 39.10 -16.72
C GLU A 3 6.61 38.63 -15.62
N LYS A 4 5.30 38.76 -15.85
CA LYS A 4 4.22 38.25 -15.01
C LYS A 4 4.21 36.73 -14.93
N ASP A 5 4.54 36.04 -16.05
CA ASP A 5 4.64 34.56 -16.11
C ASP A 5 5.86 34.04 -15.33
N LYS A 6 6.97 34.79 -15.36
CA LYS A 6 8.20 34.44 -14.60
C LYS A 6 7.96 34.55 -13.09
N LEU A 7 7.26 35.56 -12.63
CA LEU A 7 6.93 35.77 -11.23
C LEU A 7 5.97 34.67 -10.71
N SER A 8 5.00 34.28 -11.54
CA SER A 8 4.08 33.18 -11.24
C SER A 8 4.81 31.84 -11.11
N ARG A 9 5.72 31.51 -12.02
CA ARG A 9 6.55 30.29 -11.95
C ARG A 9 7.46 30.27 -10.71
N ARG A 10 8.05 31.40 -10.35
CA ARG A 10 8.87 31.50 -9.13
C ARG A 10 8.04 31.20 -7.88
N LYS A 11 6.85 31.76 -7.75
CA LYS A 11 5.94 31.48 -6.63
C LYS A 11 5.55 30.00 -6.58
N LEU A 12 5.20 29.39 -7.71
CA LEU A 12 4.88 27.95 -7.80
C LEU A 12 6.05 27.09 -7.34
N ASN A 13 7.28 27.43 -7.71
CA ASN A 13 8.47 26.71 -7.27
C ASN A 13 8.73 26.87 -5.78
N ILE A 14 8.51 28.05 -5.21
CA ILE A 14 8.64 28.31 -3.76
C ILE A 14 7.62 27.47 -2.99
N TYR A 15 6.33 27.52 -3.36
CA TYR A 15 5.30 26.73 -2.68
C TYR A 15 5.52 25.23 -2.84
N PHE A 16 6.01 24.79 -3.98
CA PHE A 16 6.40 23.40 -4.18
C PHE A 16 7.55 22.99 -3.26
N ALA A 17 8.61 23.80 -3.18
CA ALA A 17 9.75 23.54 -2.31
C ALA A 17 9.33 23.52 -0.82
N LEU A 18 8.48 24.45 -0.41
CA LEU A 18 7.90 24.45 0.94
C LEU A 18 7.09 23.19 1.19
N GLY A 19 6.28 22.75 0.23
CA GLY A 19 5.52 21.49 0.31
C GLY A 19 6.43 20.26 0.46
N VAL A 20 7.56 20.22 -0.25
CA VAL A 20 8.57 19.16 -0.08
C VAL A 20 9.17 19.17 1.33
N VAL A 21 9.50 20.35 1.85
CA VAL A 21 10.04 20.50 3.22
C VAL A 21 9.01 20.06 4.26
N VAL A 22 7.74 20.47 4.11
CA VAL A 22 6.66 20.05 5.01
C VAL A 22 6.50 18.53 5.00
N LEU A 23 6.51 17.92 3.82
CA LEU A 23 6.36 16.47 3.68
C LEU A 23 7.57 15.70 4.26
N ALA A 24 8.78 16.22 4.06
CA ALA A 24 9.99 15.65 4.66
C ALA A 24 10.00 15.79 6.20
N ALA A 25 9.59 16.93 6.72
CA ALA A 25 9.46 17.14 8.16
C ALA A 25 8.40 16.21 8.76
N LEU A 26 7.24 16.06 8.10
CA LEU A 26 6.20 15.12 8.53
C LEU A 26 6.70 13.68 8.53
N ALA A 27 7.44 13.27 7.50
CA ALA A 27 8.02 11.93 7.42
C ALA A 27 9.00 11.69 8.59
N ALA A 28 9.88 12.64 8.86
CA ALA A 28 10.85 12.54 9.96
C ALA A 28 10.17 12.49 11.34
N VAL A 29 9.24 13.42 11.60
CA VAL A 29 8.45 13.44 12.84
C VAL A 29 7.60 12.17 12.97
N GLY A 30 6.99 11.73 11.88
CA GLY A 30 6.20 10.50 11.82
C GLY A 30 7.03 9.26 12.19
N VAL A 31 8.26 9.13 11.68
CA VAL A 31 9.16 8.02 12.05
C VAL A 31 9.49 8.04 13.53
N ILE A 32 9.83 9.22 14.08
CA ILE A 32 10.17 9.35 15.50
C ILE A 32 8.97 9.01 16.37
N HIS A 33 7.81 9.56 16.04
CA HIS A 33 6.57 9.31 16.78
C HIS A 33 6.18 7.82 16.70
N PHE A 34 6.17 7.24 15.51
CA PHE A 34 5.83 5.83 15.30
C PHE A 34 6.75 4.90 16.08
N LYS A 35 8.06 5.15 16.04
CA LYS A 35 9.05 4.38 16.81
C LYS A 35 8.84 4.47 18.32
N ASN A 36 8.40 5.62 18.82
CA ASN A 36 8.19 5.84 20.26
C ASN A 36 6.88 5.21 20.78
N VAL A 37 5.86 5.13 19.91
CA VAL A 37 4.54 4.59 20.27
C VAL A 37 4.45 3.10 20.00
N VAL A 38 4.94 2.66 18.85
CA VAL A 38 4.95 1.26 18.43
C VAL A 38 6.34 0.68 18.69
N THR A 39 6.55 0.20 19.90
CA THR A 39 7.84 -0.38 20.33
C THR A 39 8.15 -1.69 19.62
N GLU A 40 7.10 -2.48 19.34
CA GLU A 40 7.19 -3.70 18.56
C GLU A 40 6.20 -3.66 17.39
N PRO A 41 6.68 -3.78 16.14
CA PRO A 41 5.79 -3.86 14.99
C PRO A 41 4.82 -5.03 15.12
N SER A 42 3.54 -4.73 15.02
CA SER A 42 2.46 -5.71 15.06
C SER A 42 1.75 -5.75 13.70
N GLY A 43 0.97 -6.77 13.48
CA GLY A 43 0.24 -6.99 12.23
C GLY A 43 0.44 -8.41 11.73
N ASN A 44 -0.55 -8.91 11.00
CA ASN A 44 -0.59 -10.32 10.59
C ASN A 44 0.61 -10.76 9.75
N ASP A 45 1.11 -9.86 8.88
CA ASP A 45 2.12 -10.20 7.88
C ASP A 45 3.51 -9.65 8.21
N VAL A 46 3.62 -8.74 9.21
CA VAL A 46 4.82 -7.91 9.40
C VAL A 46 6.09 -8.72 9.63
N TRP A 47 6.04 -9.69 10.52
CA TRP A 47 7.21 -10.50 10.86
C TRP A 47 7.68 -11.38 9.72
N GLY A 48 6.73 -11.96 8.97
CA GLY A 48 7.05 -12.72 7.77
C GLY A 48 7.71 -11.85 6.68
N HIS A 49 7.31 -10.60 6.56
CA HIS A 49 7.97 -9.66 5.65
C HIS A 49 9.32 -9.18 6.16
N MET A 50 9.46 -8.94 7.46
CA MET A 50 10.75 -8.59 8.07
C MET A 50 11.77 -9.71 7.90
N TYR A 51 11.37 -10.95 8.16
CA TYR A 51 12.21 -12.12 7.93
C TYR A 51 12.75 -12.16 6.50
N LYS A 52 11.86 -12.06 5.50
CA LYS A 52 12.27 -12.06 4.09
C LYS A 52 13.24 -10.92 3.77
N SER A 53 13.01 -9.73 4.34
CA SER A 53 13.90 -8.58 4.14
C SER A 53 15.29 -8.82 4.75
N GLU A 54 15.35 -9.38 5.95
CA GLU A 54 16.59 -9.68 6.64
C GLU A 54 17.37 -10.80 5.94
N TYR A 55 16.66 -11.86 5.51
CA TYR A 55 17.26 -12.94 4.73
C TYR A 55 17.92 -12.39 3.45
N LEU A 56 17.19 -11.52 2.70
CA LEU A 56 17.74 -10.88 1.51
C LEU A 56 18.95 -10.00 1.82
N TYR A 57 18.88 -9.19 2.87
CA TYR A 57 19.98 -8.34 3.30
C TYR A 57 21.27 -9.16 3.60
N LYS A 58 21.11 -10.27 4.33
CA LYS A 58 22.22 -11.18 4.63
C LYS A 58 22.77 -11.87 3.36
N ALA A 59 21.89 -12.24 2.44
CA ALA A 59 22.28 -12.82 1.14
C ALA A 59 23.04 -11.81 0.28
N LEU A 60 22.55 -10.56 0.18
CA LEU A 60 23.23 -9.49 -0.55
C LEU A 60 24.63 -9.21 0.00
N LYS A 61 24.82 -9.22 1.32
CA LYS A 61 26.15 -9.09 1.95
C LYS A 61 27.12 -10.21 1.57
N ARG A 62 26.60 -11.40 1.24
CA ARG A 62 27.39 -12.54 0.74
C ARG A 62 27.56 -12.54 -0.78
N GLY A 63 27.13 -11.49 -1.49
CA GLY A 63 27.18 -11.38 -2.94
C GLY A 63 26.07 -12.13 -3.69
N GLN A 64 25.08 -12.67 -3.00
CA GLN A 64 23.93 -13.34 -3.61
C GLN A 64 22.84 -12.31 -3.92
N ILE A 65 22.80 -11.83 -5.16
CA ILE A 65 21.85 -10.78 -5.56
C ILE A 65 20.40 -11.28 -5.51
N TYR A 66 20.16 -12.52 -5.93
CA TYR A 66 18.83 -13.15 -5.93
C TYR A 66 18.96 -14.57 -5.33
N PRO A 67 18.80 -14.72 -4.00
CA PRO A 67 18.89 -16.04 -3.38
C PRO A 67 17.71 -16.91 -3.79
N LEU A 68 18.01 -18.08 -4.34
CA LEU A 68 17.01 -18.96 -4.95
C LEU A 68 16.26 -19.80 -3.92
N TYR A 69 16.88 -20.11 -2.80
CA TYR A 69 16.36 -21.09 -1.86
C TYR A 69 16.73 -20.73 -0.42
N ASP A 70 15.75 -20.75 0.46
CA ASP A 70 15.90 -20.62 1.91
C ASP A 70 15.64 -21.97 2.56
N GLU A 71 16.66 -22.53 3.20
CA GLU A 71 16.58 -23.83 3.87
C GLU A 71 15.84 -23.77 5.21
N THR A 72 15.71 -22.57 5.78
CA THR A 72 15.26 -22.40 7.16
C THR A 72 13.75 -22.19 7.27
N TRP A 73 13.07 -21.71 6.23
CA TRP A 73 11.62 -21.50 6.21
C TRP A 73 10.88 -22.71 5.63
N TYR A 74 9.88 -23.24 6.33
CA TYR A 74 9.03 -24.38 5.92
C TYR A 74 9.81 -25.62 5.45
N ASN A 75 10.98 -25.93 6.06
CA ASN A 75 11.91 -27.00 5.62
C ASN A 75 12.51 -26.78 4.23
N GLY A 76 12.48 -25.57 3.74
CA GLY A 76 13.06 -25.15 2.49
C GLY A 76 12.04 -24.62 1.48
N ILE A 77 12.25 -23.40 1.00
CA ILE A 77 11.36 -22.74 0.06
C ILE A 77 12.11 -21.76 -0.86
N GLN A 78 11.60 -21.58 -2.06
CA GLN A 78 12.04 -20.54 -2.99
C GLN A 78 11.30 -19.23 -2.67
N LEU A 79 11.75 -18.48 -1.64
CA LEU A 79 11.04 -17.31 -1.14
C LEU A 79 10.65 -16.32 -2.25
N TYR A 80 11.63 -15.83 -3.01
CA TYR A 80 11.39 -14.77 -3.99
C TYR A 80 10.81 -15.25 -5.31
N ARG A 81 10.61 -16.54 -5.48
CA ARG A 81 9.79 -17.08 -6.55
C ARG A 81 8.31 -16.80 -6.29
N TYR A 82 7.86 -16.96 -5.05
CA TYR A 82 6.44 -16.85 -4.69
C TYR A 82 6.06 -15.48 -4.12
N TRP A 83 7.01 -14.79 -3.47
CA TRP A 83 6.80 -13.43 -2.97
C TRP A 83 7.53 -12.42 -3.83
N PRO A 84 6.81 -11.41 -4.41
CA PRO A 84 7.40 -10.37 -5.23
C PRO A 84 8.52 -9.64 -4.48
N PRO A 85 9.73 -9.53 -5.05
CA PRO A 85 10.93 -9.22 -4.28
C PRO A 85 11.16 -7.72 -4.00
N LEU A 86 10.52 -6.78 -4.72
CA LEU A 86 10.90 -5.37 -4.68
C LEU A 86 10.79 -4.74 -3.29
N SER A 87 9.73 -5.06 -2.54
CA SER A 87 9.56 -4.54 -1.17
C SER A 87 10.70 -4.96 -0.25
N TYR A 88 11.20 -6.17 -0.41
CA TYR A 88 12.32 -6.70 0.38
C TYR A 88 13.64 -6.06 0.00
N TYR A 89 13.89 -5.78 -1.30
CA TYR A 89 15.06 -5.01 -1.74
C TYR A 89 15.05 -3.59 -1.17
N ILE A 90 13.90 -2.92 -1.16
CA ILE A 90 13.78 -1.57 -0.57
C ILE A 90 14.09 -1.63 0.93
N THR A 91 13.52 -2.60 1.66
CA THR A 91 13.78 -2.73 3.09
C THR A 91 15.22 -3.13 3.36
N ALA A 92 15.81 -4.06 2.60
CA ALA A 92 17.21 -4.42 2.71
C ALA A 92 18.14 -3.21 2.44
N LEU A 93 17.81 -2.34 1.50
CA LEU A 93 18.51 -1.07 1.30
C LEU A 93 18.42 -0.17 2.53
N LEU A 94 17.23 -0.06 3.15
CA LEU A 94 17.06 0.71 4.37
C LEU A 94 17.83 0.10 5.55
N MET A 95 17.97 -1.22 5.59
CA MET A 95 18.82 -1.90 6.58
C MET A 95 20.30 -1.47 6.51
N CYS A 96 20.80 -1.06 5.33
CA CYS A 96 22.15 -0.50 5.23
C CYS A 96 22.32 0.77 6.08
N PHE A 97 21.26 1.56 6.26
CA PHE A 97 21.28 2.79 7.07
C PHE A 97 20.98 2.55 8.55
N THR A 98 20.57 1.34 8.92
CA THR A 98 20.21 0.98 10.30
C THR A 98 21.18 -0.05 10.93
N GLY A 99 22.36 -0.21 10.34
CA GLY A 99 23.34 -1.19 10.81
C GLY A 99 22.88 -2.66 10.68
N GLY A 100 21.94 -2.94 9.79
CA GLY A 100 21.36 -4.27 9.58
C GLY A 100 20.13 -4.57 10.44
N ASN A 101 19.65 -3.61 11.23
CA ASN A 101 18.47 -3.80 12.07
C ASN A 101 17.19 -3.65 11.23
N VAL A 102 16.43 -4.74 11.07
CA VAL A 102 15.23 -4.79 10.24
C VAL A 102 14.05 -4.01 10.85
N ILE A 103 13.95 -3.96 12.19
CA ILE A 103 12.89 -3.21 12.88
C ILE A 103 13.07 -1.72 12.64
N ASN A 104 14.30 -1.21 12.79
CA ASN A 104 14.61 0.19 12.49
C ASN A 104 14.41 0.49 10.99
N ALA A 105 14.71 -0.45 10.10
CA ALA A 105 14.44 -0.30 8.66
C ALA A 105 12.92 -0.24 8.37
N TYR A 106 12.11 -0.98 9.11
CA TYR A 106 10.65 -0.90 9.01
C TYR A 106 10.12 0.48 9.43
N TYR A 107 10.65 1.07 10.51
CA TYR A 107 10.29 2.44 10.87
C TYR A 107 10.73 3.46 9.82
N LEU A 108 11.91 3.29 9.21
CA LEU A 108 12.34 4.15 8.09
C LEU A 108 11.44 3.99 6.87
N LEU A 109 10.96 2.77 6.59
CA LEU A 109 10.03 2.51 5.48
C LEU A 109 8.70 3.28 5.65
N PHE A 110 8.25 3.48 6.88
CA PHE A 110 7.14 4.37 7.20
C PHE A 110 7.38 5.81 6.73
N GLY A 111 8.55 6.37 7.02
CA GLY A 111 8.93 7.69 6.53
C GLY A 111 9.05 7.79 5.01
N VAL A 112 9.61 6.75 4.38
CA VAL A 112 9.67 6.61 2.92
C VAL A 112 8.27 6.63 2.33
N TYR A 113 7.32 5.92 2.94
CA TYR A 113 5.94 5.91 2.49
C TYR A 113 5.28 7.29 2.58
N ILE A 114 5.40 7.97 3.72
CA ILE A 114 4.82 9.31 3.88
C ILE A 114 5.40 10.26 2.82
N PHE A 115 6.73 10.27 2.68
CA PHE A 115 7.39 11.22 1.78
C PHE A 115 7.10 10.92 0.30
N PHE A 116 7.43 9.71 -0.15
CA PHE A 116 7.29 9.37 -1.56
C PHE A 116 5.84 9.17 -1.97
N GLY A 117 5.00 8.57 -1.13
CA GLY A 117 3.58 8.41 -1.42
C GLY A 117 2.86 9.74 -1.61
N GLY A 118 3.20 10.75 -0.80
CA GLY A 118 2.62 12.08 -0.92
C GLY A 118 3.19 12.92 -2.07
N LEU A 119 4.49 12.78 -2.38
CA LEU A 119 5.19 13.64 -3.33
C LEU A 119 4.54 13.69 -4.72
N ALA A 120 3.94 12.59 -5.19
CA ALA A 120 3.27 12.55 -6.48
C ALA A 120 2.07 13.51 -6.55
N PHE A 121 1.27 13.63 -5.49
CA PHE A 121 0.16 14.59 -5.43
C PHE A 121 0.65 16.04 -5.38
N LEU A 122 1.76 16.28 -4.71
CA LEU A 122 2.41 17.58 -4.73
C LEU A 122 2.90 17.95 -6.15
N LEU A 123 3.45 16.99 -6.91
CA LEU A 123 3.83 17.16 -8.31
C LEU A 123 2.63 17.47 -9.20
N ILE A 124 1.49 16.78 -9.02
CA ILE A 124 0.24 17.07 -9.73
C ILE A 124 -0.22 18.50 -9.39
N GLY A 125 -0.27 18.83 -8.08
CA GLY A 125 -0.67 20.16 -7.62
C GLY A 125 0.18 21.29 -8.21
N ARG A 126 1.51 21.11 -8.29
CA ARG A 126 2.42 22.06 -8.97
C ARG A 126 2.09 22.24 -10.45
N ARG A 127 1.84 21.14 -11.17
CA ARG A 127 1.53 21.18 -12.62
C ARG A 127 0.20 21.88 -12.91
N ILE A 128 -0.80 21.67 -12.06
CA ILE A 128 -2.12 22.31 -12.17
C ILE A 128 -2.11 23.78 -11.67
N GLY A 129 -1.02 24.21 -10.99
CA GLY A 129 -0.94 25.55 -10.41
C GLY A 129 -1.54 25.65 -8.99
N ARG A 130 -1.72 24.54 -8.30
CA ARG A 130 -2.31 24.42 -6.94
C ARG A 130 -1.36 23.71 -5.96
N PRO A 131 -0.10 24.15 -5.79
CA PRO A 131 0.88 23.43 -5.00
C PRO A 131 0.49 23.32 -3.51
N VAL A 132 -0.18 24.32 -2.94
CA VAL A 132 -0.64 24.28 -1.53
C VAL A 132 -1.69 23.19 -1.33
N PHE A 133 -2.66 23.07 -2.24
CA PHE A 133 -3.66 22.01 -2.17
C PHE A 133 -3.04 20.63 -2.44
N GLY A 134 -2.12 20.55 -3.40
CA GLY A 134 -1.32 19.33 -3.62
C GLY A 134 -0.53 18.91 -2.38
N THR A 135 0.04 19.89 -1.62
CA THR A 135 0.72 19.61 -0.34
C THR A 135 -0.25 19.05 0.71
N ALA A 136 -1.45 19.64 0.84
CA ALA A 136 -2.44 19.15 1.79
C ALA A 136 -2.84 17.69 1.50
N LEU A 137 -3.09 17.35 0.23
CA LEU A 137 -3.40 15.97 -0.14
C LEU A 137 -2.19 15.03 -0.04
N ALA A 138 -0.99 15.53 -0.32
CA ALA A 138 0.26 14.78 -0.12
C ALA A 138 0.44 14.36 1.34
N VAL A 139 0.20 15.28 2.28
CA VAL A 139 0.24 15.01 3.73
C VAL A 139 -0.83 13.99 4.13
N LEU A 140 -2.05 14.12 3.58
CA LEU A 140 -3.18 13.26 3.93
C LEU A 140 -3.09 11.86 3.34
N TRP A 141 -2.32 11.64 2.28
CA TRP A 141 -2.28 10.37 1.57
C TRP A 141 -2.08 9.15 2.47
N PHE A 142 -1.05 9.19 3.30
CA PHE A 142 -0.78 8.10 4.25
C PHE A 142 -1.90 7.93 5.28
N PHE A 143 -2.43 9.05 5.78
CA PHE A 143 -3.39 9.05 6.88
C PHE A 143 -4.84 8.77 6.44
N MET A 144 -5.07 8.54 5.15
CA MET A 144 -6.37 8.00 4.72
C MET A 144 -6.63 6.66 5.41
N PRO A 145 -7.87 6.40 5.83
CA PRO A 145 -8.20 5.30 6.74
C PRO A 145 -7.56 3.97 6.38
N GLU A 146 -7.79 3.49 5.17
CA GLU A 146 -7.28 2.20 4.73
C GLU A 146 -5.78 2.18 4.43
N ASN A 147 -5.19 3.32 4.09
CA ASN A 147 -3.75 3.42 3.87
C ASN A 147 -2.98 3.25 5.18
N ALA A 148 -3.47 3.89 6.26
CA ALA A 148 -2.88 3.72 7.60
C ALA A 148 -3.11 2.31 8.15
N ARG A 149 -4.34 1.77 8.03
CA ARG A 149 -4.69 0.43 8.50
C ARG A 149 -3.84 -0.65 7.85
N MET A 150 -3.67 -0.59 6.55
CA MET A 150 -2.86 -1.55 5.80
C MET A 150 -1.42 -1.66 6.32
N TYR A 151 -0.84 -0.53 6.72
CA TYR A 151 0.51 -0.51 7.24
C TYR A 151 0.58 -0.99 8.68
N ILE A 152 -0.32 -0.50 9.52
CA ILE A 152 -0.23 -0.66 10.97
C ILE A 152 -0.91 -1.95 11.42
N ASP A 153 -2.14 -2.23 10.97
CA ASP A 153 -2.91 -3.42 11.39
C ASP A 153 -2.50 -4.69 10.62
N GLU A 154 -2.39 -4.59 9.29
CA GLU A 154 -2.02 -5.76 8.49
C GLU A 154 -0.51 -6.01 8.48
N GLY A 155 0.32 -4.96 8.63
CA GLY A 155 1.77 -5.07 8.49
C GLY A 155 2.22 -5.51 7.10
N ASN A 156 1.38 -5.27 6.09
CA ASN A 156 1.61 -5.76 4.73
C ASN A 156 2.56 -4.85 3.96
N MET A 157 3.88 -5.06 4.15
CA MET A 157 4.93 -4.25 3.55
C MET A 157 4.85 -4.17 2.01
N PRO A 158 4.57 -5.24 1.25
CA PRO A 158 4.41 -5.13 -0.20
C PRO A 158 3.27 -4.21 -0.62
N ARG A 159 2.10 -4.27 0.04
CA ARG A 159 0.99 -3.35 -0.25
C ARG A 159 1.33 -1.91 0.06
N MET A 160 2.08 -1.67 1.12
CA MET A 160 2.57 -0.34 1.46
C MET A 160 3.47 0.23 0.36
N VAL A 161 4.41 -0.59 -0.16
CA VAL A 161 5.26 -0.17 -1.29
C VAL A 161 4.41 0.13 -2.53
N VAL A 162 3.39 -0.68 -2.83
CA VAL A 162 2.43 -0.35 -3.90
C VAL A 162 1.76 0.99 -3.65
N SER A 163 1.36 1.28 -2.42
CA SER A 163 0.64 2.52 -2.08
C SER A 163 1.48 3.78 -2.24
N PHE A 164 2.81 3.71 -2.16
CA PHE A 164 3.62 4.87 -2.54
C PHE A 164 4.00 4.90 -4.02
N LEU A 165 3.97 3.77 -4.75
CA LEU A 165 4.20 3.72 -6.20
C LEU A 165 2.95 4.14 -7.00
N LEU A 166 1.76 3.78 -6.54
CA LEU A 166 0.49 4.06 -7.21
C LEU A 166 0.26 5.55 -7.53
N PRO A 167 0.52 6.52 -6.63
CA PRO A 167 0.36 7.93 -6.96
C PRO A 167 1.22 8.40 -8.12
N TYR A 168 2.41 7.82 -8.33
CA TYR A 168 3.24 8.12 -9.50
C TYR A 168 2.66 7.53 -10.79
N LEU A 169 2.15 6.31 -10.73
CA LEU A 169 1.43 5.73 -11.87
C LEU A 169 0.26 6.64 -12.27
N ILE A 170 -0.54 7.09 -11.30
CA ILE A 170 -1.64 8.04 -11.51
C ILE A 170 -1.13 9.37 -12.08
N TYR A 171 -0.01 9.90 -11.57
CA TYR A 171 0.63 11.10 -12.09
C TYR A 171 0.99 10.97 -13.57
N PHE A 172 1.62 9.85 -13.98
CA PHE A 172 2.01 9.65 -15.37
C PHE A 172 0.82 9.40 -16.28
N ILE A 173 -0.21 8.67 -15.80
CA ILE A 173 -1.49 8.52 -16.50
C ILE A 173 -2.12 9.90 -16.74
N TRP A 174 -2.18 10.73 -15.70
CA TRP A 174 -2.71 12.09 -15.78
C TRP A 174 -1.91 12.95 -16.77
N VAL A 175 -0.58 12.96 -16.72
CA VAL A 175 0.27 13.72 -17.64
C VAL A 175 0.02 13.31 -19.10
N TYR A 176 -0.12 12.00 -19.36
CA TYR A 176 -0.40 11.52 -20.71
C TYR A 176 -1.82 11.88 -21.16
N LEU A 177 -2.81 11.73 -20.29
CA LEU A 177 -4.21 12.05 -20.61
C LEU A 177 -4.43 13.55 -20.84
N ARG A 178 -3.89 14.41 -19.99
CA ARG A 178 -4.20 15.85 -19.98
C ARG A 178 -3.19 16.70 -20.77
N GLU A 179 -1.91 16.35 -20.72
CA GLU A 179 -0.85 17.14 -21.34
C GLU A 179 -0.29 16.51 -22.65
N GLU A 180 -0.73 15.32 -22.99
CA GLU A 180 -0.30 14.59 -24.23
C GLU A 180 1.20 14.30 -24.30
N LYS A 181 1.89 14.27 -23.18
CA LYS A 181 3.34 14.07 -23.12
C LYS A 181 3.69 12.60 -23.29
N ARG A 182 4.25 12.22 -24.45
CA ARG A 182 4.62 10.82 -24.77
C ARG A 182 5.62 10.22 -23.78
N TRP A 183 6.53 11.01 -23.20
CA TRP A 183 7.47 10.54 -22.20
C TRP A 183 6.77 9.96 -20.95
N ALA A 184 5.54 10.38 -20.67
CA ALA A 184 4.76 9.84 -19.57
C ALA A 184 4.44 8.34 -19.74
N LEU A 185 4.40 7.83 -20.97
CA LEU A 185 4.24 6.39 -21.24
C LEU A 185 5.40 5.57 -20.65
N ALA A 186 6.63 6.10 -20.70
CA ALA A 186 7.76 5.46 -20.04
C ALA A 186 7.55 5.38 -18.52
N GLY A 187 7.01 6.44 -17.92
CA GLY A 187 6.63 6.43 -16.50
C GLY A 187 5.54 5.38 -16.20
N ILE A 188 4.48 5.32 -17.02
CA ILE A 188 3.43 4.30 -16.88
C ILE A 188 4.04 2.90 -16.94
N LEU A 189 4.90 2.64 -17.94
CA LEU A 189 5.58 1.36 -18.11
C LEU A 189 6.39 0.99 -16.87
N ILE A 190 7.30 1.89 -16.45
CA ILE A 190 8.22 1.65 -15.32
C ILE A 190 7.45 1.40 -14.01
N PHE A 191 6.48 2.26 -13.67
CA PHE A 191 5.72 2.08 -12.44
C PHE A 191 4.82 0.85 -12.46
N THR A 192 4.30 0.45 -13.62
CA THR A 192 3.60 -0.83 -13.77
C THR A 192 4.55 -2.00 -13.53
N MET A 193 5.76 -1.99 -14.10
CA MET A 193 6.79 -3.01 -13.86
C MET A 193 7.14 -3.11 -12.37
N LEU A 194 7.42 -1.97 -11.71
CA LEU A 194 7.75 -1.93 -10.29
C LEU A 194 6.60 -2.49 -9.41
N ILE A 195 5.36 -2.11 -9.69
CA ILE A 195 4.20 -2.62 -8.96
C ILE A 195 4.03 -4.13 -9.18
N THR A 196 4.25 -4.63 -10.40
CA THR A 196 4.15 -6.06 -10.72
C THR A 196 5.10 -6.89 -9.86
N VAL A 197 6.35 -6.46 -9.70
CA VAL A 197 7.34 -7.14 -8.86
C VAL A 197 7.29 -6.72 -7.37
N THR A 198 6.22 -6.01 -6.98
CA THR A 198 5.93 -5.69 -5.59
C THR A 198 4.75 -6.51 -5.06
N HIS A 199 3.64 -6.63 -5.85
CA HIS A 199 2.44 -7.32 -5.40
C HIS A 199 1.54 -7.72 -6.59
N ILE A 200 1.49 -9.01 -6.89
CA ILE A 200 0.77 -9.55 -8.07
C ILE A 200 -0.73 -9.21 -8.04
N MET A 201 -1.38 -9.43 -6.91
CA MET A 201 -2.81 -9.12 -6.78
C MET A 201 -3.10 -7.64 -6.98
N MET A 202 -2.27 -6.76 -6.40
CA MET A 202 -2.49 -5.33 -6.49
C MET A 202 -2.33 -4.80 -7.91
N ILE A 203 -1.41 -5.34 -8.74
CA ILE A 203 -1.29 -4.87 -10.13
C ILE A 203 -2.53 -5.23 -10.96
N ALA A 204 -3.13 -6.42 -10.73
CA ALA A 204 -4.39 -6.79 -11.37
C ALA A 204 -5.53 -5.84 -10.96
N MET A 205 -5.64 -5.56 -9.66
CA MET A 205 -6.64 -4.63 -9.13
C MET A 205 -6.44 -3.20 -9.62
N ILE A 206 -5.20 -2.71 -9.70
CA ILE A 206 -4.86 -1.40 -10.27
C ILE A 206 -5.21 -1.35 -11.76
N GLY A 207 -4.98 -2.44 -12.50
CA GLY A 207 -5.41 -2.55 -13.90
C GLY A 207 -6.92 -2.39 -14.05
N ILE A 208 -7.71 -3.09 -13.24
CA ILE A 208 -9.18 -2.99 -13.21
C ILE A 208 -9.61 -1.57 -12.81
N GLY A 209 -9.06 -1.03 -11.72
CA GLY A 209 -9.40 0.32 -11.24
C GLY A 209 -9.04 1.40 -12.25
N THR A 210 -7.89 1.28 -12.93
CA THR A 210 -7.50 2.19 -14.01
C THR A 210 -8.44 2.07 -15.22
N PHE A 211 -8.82 0.85 -15.59
CA PHE A 211 -9.80 0.65 -16.66
C PHE A 211 -11.12 1.32 -16.34
N LEU A 212 -11.67 1.12 -15.14
CA LEU A 212 -12.91 1.77 -14.70
C LEU A 212 -12.78 3.31 -14.67
N PHE A 213 -11.65 3.84 -14.17
CA PHE A 213 -11.39 5.27 -14.20
C PHE A 213 -11.42 5.81 -15.62
N LEU A 214 -10.75 5.15 -16.57
CA LEU A 214 -10.68 5.55 -17.97
C LEU A 214 -12.05 5.44 -18.65
N LEU A 215 -12.86 4.43 -18.29
CA LEU A 215 -14.21 4.27 -18.78
C LEU A 215 -15.12 5.45 -18.39
N PHE A 216 -14.95 5.98 -17.18
CA PHE A 216 -15.69 7.14 -16.70
C PHE A 216 -15.09 8.49 -17.15
N ASP A 217 -13.88 8.51 -17.73
CA ASP A 217 -13.19 9.73 -18.13
C ASP A 217 -13.66 10.21 -19.52
N HIS A 218 -14.83 10.88 -19.55
CA HIS A 218 -15.50 11.37 -20.76
C HIS A 218 -14.83 12.62 -21.34
N HIS A 219 -13.62 12.48 -21.89
CA HIS A 219 -12.96 13.59 -22.57
C HIS A 219 -13.24 13.55 -24.07
N ARG A 220 -14.30 14.25 -24.55
CA ARG A 220 -14.75 14.28 -25.96
C ARG A 220 -13.66 14.58 -26.99
N LYS A 221 -12.58 15.28 -26.63
CA LYS A 221 -11.45 15.60 -27.51
C LYS A 221 -10.37 14.53 -27.58
N MET A 222 -10.33 13.57 -26.67
CA MET A 222 -9.18 12.68 -26.51
C MET A 222 -9.34 11.30 -27.15
N GLY A 223 -10.49 10.95 -27.65
CA GLY A 223 -10.74 9.65 -28.27
C GLY A 223 -10.26 8.44 -27.46
N ILE A 224 -10.94 7.35 -27.57
CA ILE A 224 -10.63 6.04 -26.95
C ILE A 224 -9.18 5.57 -27.15
N ARG A 225 -8.53 6.06 -28.20
CA ARG A 225 -7.13 5.69 -28.55
C ARG A 225 -6.16 5.91 -27.40
N ARG A 226 -6.25 7.03 -26.64
CA ARG A 226 -5.31 7.30 -25.54
C ARG A 226 -5.55 6.38 -24.36
N GLN A 227 -6.79 6.10 -24.05
CA GLN A 227 -7.17 5.15 -23.01
C GLN A 227 -6.62 3.76 -23.33
N VAL A 228 -6.78 3.32 -24.58
CA VAL A 228 -6.24 2.04 -25.06
C VAL A 228 -4.71 2.02 -24.97
N ILE A 229 -4.01 3.10 -25.37
CA ILE A 229 -2.54 3.18 -25.29
C ILE A 229 -2.08 3.05 -23.81
N ILE A 230 -2.75 3.68 -22.85
CA ILE A 230 -2.42 3.53 -21.42
C ILE A 230 -2.52 2.07 -21.02
N LEU A 231 -3.66 1.42 -21.29
CA LEU A 231 -3.89 0.02 -20.93
C LEU A 231 -2.88 -0.92 -21.60
N LEU A 232 -2.60 -0.71 -22.89
CA LEU A 232 -1.58 -1.49 -23.60
C LEU A 232 -0.18 -1.27 -23.00
N THR A 233 0.15 -0.02 -22.60
CA THR A 233 1.44 0.26 -21.94
C THR A 233 1.53 -0.46 -20.59
N MET A 234 0.45 -0.51 -19.81
CA MET A 234 0.41 -1.28 -18.56
C MET A 234 0.56 -2.79 -18.83
N ILE A 235 -0.16 -3.33 -19.82
CA ILE A 235 -0.02 -4.73 -20.22
C ILE A 235 1.42 -5.04 -20.64
N CYS A 236 2.04 -4.19 -21.44
CA CYS A 236 3.46 -4.34 -21.80
C CYS A 236 4.37 -4.35 -20.57
N GLY A 237 4.13 -3.51 -19.56
CA GLY A 237 4.89 -3.51 -18.31
C GLY A 237 4.77 -4.83 -17.55
N ILE A 238 3.56 -5.40 -17.49
CA ILE A 238 3.32 -6.70 -16.89
C ILE A 238 4.03 -7.81 -17.66
N LEU A 239 3.92 -7.79 -19.00
CA LEU A 239 4.54 -8.80 -19.87
C LEU A 239 6.07 -8.78 -19.80
N ILE A 240 6.71 -7.60 -19.71
CA ILE A 240 8.16 -7.48 -19.50
C ILE A 240 8.56 -8.16 -18.19
N MET A 241 7.75 -8.03 -17.12
CA MET A 241 8.00 -8.72 -15.87
C MET A 241 7.57 -10.18 -15.88
N GLY A 242 7.12 -10.69 -17.02
CA GLY A 242 6.80 -12.11 -17.24
C GLY A 242 7.96 -13.06 -16.91
N VAL A 243 9.19 -12.60 -17.05
CA VAL A 243 10.40 -13.34 -16.67
C VAL A 243 10.37 -13.78 -15.20
N TRP A 244 9.78 -12.99 -14.33
CA TRP A 244 9.57 -13.33 -12.93
C TRP A 244 8.16 -13.88 -12.68
N LEU A 245 7.14 -13.25 -13.29
CA LEU A 245 5.72 -13.55 -13.03
C LEU A 245 5.33 -14.96 -13.49
N VAL A 246 5.79 -15.41 -14.67
CA VAL A 246 5.44 -16.74 -15.20
C VAL A 246 5.97 -17.87 -14.30
N PRO A 247 7.25 -17.91 -13.89
CA PRO A 247 7.73 -18.88 -12.92
C PRO A 247 7.00 -18.81 -11.56
N SER A 248 6.64 -17.61 -11.11
CA SER A 248 5.89 -17.41 -9.87
C SER A 248 4.51 -18.07 -9.91
N LEU A 249 3.76 -17.87 -10.99
CA LEU A 249 2.41 -18.41 -11.16
C LEU A 249 2.42 -19.92 -11.42
N SER A 250 3.48 -20.47 -12.03
CA SER A 250 3.55 -21.90 -12.37
C SER A 250 3.81 -22.83 -11.20
N GLY A 251 3.93 -22.34 -9.98
CA GLY A 251 4.42 -23.12 -8.84
C GLY A 251 3.50 -23.28 -7.64
N GLY A 252 2.21 -22.93 -7.67
CA GLY A 252 1.39 -23.29 -6.54
C GLY A 252 0.37 -22.31 -5.96
N ILE A 253 0.27 -21.09 -6.47
CA ILE A 253 -0.85 -20.19 -6.09
C ILE A 253 -2.19 -20.70 -6.67
N SER A 254 -2.13 -21.60 -7.65
CA SER A 254 -3.31 -22.18 -8.31
C SER A 254 -4.01 -23.29 -7.53
N SER A 255 -3.50 -23.71 -6.38
CA SER A 255 -4.01 -24.84 -5.61
C SER A 255 -4.87 -24.45 -4.39
N MET A 256 -5.31 -23.18 -4.28
CA MET A 256 -6.34 -22.87 -3.30
C MET A 256 -7.65 -23.54 -3.68
N ASP A 257 -8.18 -24.33 -2.76
CA ASP A 257 -9.52 -24.88 -2.85
C ASP A 257 -10.52 -23.75 -3.13
N SER A 258 -11.44 -23.97 -4.07
CA SER A 258 -12.42 -22.97 -4.48
C SER A 258 -13.34 -22.52 -3.35
N GLU A 259 -13.58 -23.39 -2.38
CA GLU A 259 -14.40 -23.14 -1.20
C GLU A 259 -13.66 -22.23 -0.21
N ALA A 260 -12.41 -22.56 0.13
CA ALA A 260 -11.54 -21.72 0.95
C ALA A 260 -11.29 -20.33 0.33
N ALA A 261 -11.14 -20.26 -1.00
CA ALA A 261 -10.99 -19.00 -1.70
C ALA A 261 -12.27 -18.15 -1.68
N SER A 262 -13.44 -18.78 -1.70
CA SER A 262 -14.74 -18.07 -1.55
C SER A 262 -14.90 -17.48 -0.15
N ASP A 263 -14.48 -18.18 0.88
CA ASP A 263 -14.54 -17.72 2.26
C ASP A 263 -13.60 -16.54 2.49
N VAL A 264 -12.39 -16.58 1.93
CA VAL A 264 -11.45 -15.46 1.95
C VAL A 264 -12.02 -14.23 1.24
N MET A 265 -12.71 -14.39 0.09
CA MET A 265 -13.37 -13.24 -0.57
C MET A 265 -14.40 -12.59 0.35
N THR A 266 -15.23 -13.39 1.01
CA THR A 266 -16.29 -12.91 1.91
C THR A 266 -15.69 -12.19 3.12
N MET A 267 -14.59 -12.69 3.67
CA MET A 267 -13.88 -12.08 4.80
C MET A 267 -13.34 -10.66 4.48
N TRP A 268 -13.04 -10.38 3.21
CA TRP A 268 -12.56 -9.07 2.77
C TRP A 268 -13.67 -8.20 2.13
N MET A 269 -14.91 -8.40 2.58
CA MET A 269 -16.06 -7.56 2.22
C MET A 269 -16.66 -6.99 3.50
N SER A 270 -17.36 -5.87 3.38
CA SER A 270 -17.96 -5.18 4.52
C SER A 270 -19.29 -4.56 4.13
N ASP A 271 -20.28 -4.68 4.99
CA ASP A 271 -21.56 -4.02 4.79
C ASP A 271 -21.39 -2.51 4.64
N LEU A 272 -22.26 -1.88 3.86
CA LEU A 272 -22.20 -0.44 3.62
C LEU A 272 -22.26 0.37 4.92
N SER A 273 -23.11 -0.04 5.85
CA SER A 273 -23.24 0.59 7.17
C SER A 273 -21.96 0.52 7.97
N SER A 274 -21.29 -0.65 7.98
CA SER A 274 -20.01 -0.86 8.63
C SER A 274 -18.89 -0.09 7.95
N SER A 275 -18.86 -0.09 6.61
CA SER A 275 -17.87 0.64 5.80
C SER A 275 -17.91 2.16 6.00
N LEU A 276 -19.07 2.69 6.41
CA LEU A 276 -19.28 4.11 6.68
C LEU A 276 -19.29 4.46 8.18
N ASN A 277 -19.09 3.48 9.05
CA ASN A 277 -19.05 3.70 10.50
C ASN A 277 -17.62 4.03 10.96
N PRO A 278 -17.32 5.30 11.32
CA PRO A 278 -15.98 5.69 11.77
C PRO A 278 -15.56 5.00 13.08
N LEU A 279 -16.50 4.47 13.86
CA LEU A 279 -16.22 3.76 15.11
C LEU A 279 -15.67 2.35 14.87
N ASN A 280 -15.96 1.70 13.75
CA ASN A 280 -15.36 0.41 13.39
C ASN A 280 -13.83 0.46 13.40
N ARG A 281 -13.28 1.57 13.02
CA ARG A 281 -11.85 1.87 13.00
C ARG A 281 -11.19 1.93 14.36
N ILE A 282 -11.97 2.25 15.40
CA ILE A 282 -11.50 2.46 16.77
C ILE A 282 -11.44 1.11 17.52
N ASN A 283 -12.19 0.11 17.09
CA ASN A 283 -12.31 -1.17 17.79
C ASN A 283 -11.10 -2.10 17.63
N GLY A 284 -10.10 -1.74 16.82
CA GLY A 284 -8.83 -2.49 16.71
C GLY A 284 -8.96 -3.86 16.05
N ASP A 285 -10.13 -4.22 15.57
CA ASP A 285 -10.35 -5.49 14.90
C ASP A 285 -9.73 -5.48 13.50
N ILE A 286 -8.94 -6.50 13.18
CA ILE A 286 -8.25 -6.66 11.89
C ILE A 286 -9.24 -6.65 10.70
N GLY A 287 -10.47 -7.11 10.95
CA GLY A 287 -11.56 -7.08 9.98
C GLY A 287 -12.27 -5.73 9.85
N ALA A 288 -11.97 -4.76 10.71
CA ALA A 288 -12.65 -3.48 10.74
C ALA A 288 -12.27 -2.62 9.53
N PHE A 289 -13.14 -2.61 8.53
CA PHE A 289 -12.98 -1.81 7.33
C PHE A 289 -13.74 -0.50 7.46
N TYR A 290 -13.08 0.61 7.12
CA TYR A 290 -13.69 1.93 7.06
C TYR A 290 -13.27 2.67 5.79
N PHE A 291 -14.24 2.93 4.91
CA PHE A 291 -13.97 3.56 3.60
C PHE A 291 -13.68 5.07 3.69
N GLY A 292 -14.22 5.74 4.70
CA GLY A 292 -14.12 7.19 4.87
C GLY A 292 -15.36 7.95 4.42
N ILE A 293 -16.10 8.52 5.38
CA ILE A 293 -17.28 9.38 5.10
C ILE A 293 -16.87 10.59 4.27
N SER A 294 -15.68 11.17 4.53
CA SER A 294 -15.15 12.30 3.79
C SER A 294 -15.06 12.03 2.28
N VAL A 295 -14.58 10.84 1.91
CA VAL A 295 -14.47 10.42 0.51
C VAL A 295 -15.84 10.35 -0.14
N VAL A 296 -16.83 9.79 0.56
CA VAL A 296 -18.19 9.65 0.05
C VAL A 296 -18.86 11.02 -0.14
N LEU A 297 -18.84 11.87 0.88
CA LEU A 297 -19.44 13.20 0.82
C LEU A 297 -18.82 14.07 -0.27
N LEU A 298 -17.48 14.08 -0.35
CA LEU A 298 -16.78 14.86 -1.37
C LEU A 298 -16.94 14.26 -2.76
N SER A 299 -17.10 12.94 -2.90
CA SER A 299 -17.40 12.30 -4.18
C SER A 299 -18.79 12.67 -4.68
N ILE A 300 -19.80 12.61 -3.81
CA ILE A 300 -21.16 13.06 -4.17
C ILE A 300 -21.13 14.53 -4.58
N ALA A 301 -20.52 15.40 -3.79
CA ALA A 301 -20.38 16.81 -4.12
C ALA A 301 -19.63 17.02 -5.46
N GLY A 302 -18.57 16.25 -5.71
CA GLY A 302 -17.81 16.27 -6.95
C GLY A 302 -18.64 15.84 -8.17
N ILE A 303 -19.45 14.78 -8.03
CA ILE A 303 -20.34 14.32 -9.10
C ILE A 303 -21.40 15.36 -9.43
N LEU A 304 -21.95 16.05 -8.43
CA LEU A 304 -22.99 17.05 -8.63
C LEU A 304 -22.44 18.38 -9.18
N LEU A 305 -21.29 18.83 -8.71
CA LEU A 305 -20.81 20.19 -8.90
C LEU A 305 -19.60 20.34 -9.81
N ALA A 306 -18.80 19.28 -10.03
CA ALA A 306 -17.62 19.36 -10.89
C ALA A 306 -18.02 19.29 -12.38
N ASP A 307 -17.12 19.77 -13.27
CA ASP A 307 -17.27 19.61 -14.70
C ASP A 307 -17.24 18.13 -15.09
N ASN A 308 -18.08 17.75 -16.09
CA ASN A 308 -18.24 16.34 -16.51
C ASN A 308 -16.92 15.62 -16.83
N LYS A 309 -15.88 16.36 -17.22
CA LYS A 309 -14.56 15.84 -17.59
C LYS A 309 -13.68 15.45 -16.38
N LYS A 310 -14.12 15.72 -15.15
CA LYS A 310 -13.31 15.61 -13.93
C LYS A 310 -13.99 14.79 -12.84
N LYS A 311 -15.09 14.11 -13.20
CA LYS A 311 -15.92 13.33 -12.28
C LYS A 311 -15.45 11.90 -12.10
N SER A 312 -14.56 11.41 -12.97
CA SER A 312 -14.19 9.99 -13.07
C SER A 312 -13.67 9.39 -11.78
N GLY A 313 -12.81 10.08 -11.04
CA GLY A 313 -12.30 9.57 -9.76
C GLY A 313 -13.36 9.60 -8.66
N PHE A 314 -14.28 10.55 -8.68
CA PHE A 314 -15.42 10.58 -7.74
C PHE A 314 -16.39 9.42 -8.00
N ILE A 315 -16.72 9.17 -9.28
CA ILE A 315 -17.56 8.04 -9.67
C ILE A 315 -16.89 6.73 -9.30
N LEU A 316 -15.60 6.59 -9.62
CA LEU A 316 -14.82 5.40 -9.29
C LEU A 316 -14.83 5.11 -7.79
N ALA A 317 -14.65 6.15 -6.95
CA ALA A 317 -14.68 5.97 -5.50
C ALA A 317 -15.99 5.39 -5.00
N LEU A 318 -17.13 5.90 -5.47
CA LEU A 318 -18.45 5.36 -5.09
C LEU A 318 -18.70 3.96 -5.68
N VAL A 319 -18.26 3.69 -6.91
CA VAL A 319 -18.34 2.36 -7.51
C VAL A 319 -17.53 1.35 -6.70
N ILE A 320 -16.30 1.69 -6.31
CA ILE A 320 -15.48 0.80 -5.47
C ILE A 320 -16.13 0.58 -4.11
N LEU A 321 -16.70 1.61 -3.47
CA LEU A 321 -17.42 1.44 -2.22
C LEU A 321 -18.55 0.40 -2.36
N VAL A 322 -19.37 0.48 -3.40
CA VAL A 322 -20.43 -0.51 -3.66
C VAL A 322 -19.84 -1.90 -3.91
N LEU A 323 -18.73 -1.99 -4.66
CA LEU A 323 -18.07 -3.26 -4.95
C LEU A 323 -17.40 -3.91 -3.70
N THR A 324 -17.20 -3.17 -2.61
CA THR A 324 -16.72 -3.75 -1.34
C THR A 324 -17.80 -4.40 -0.51
N THR A 325 -19.08 -4.26 -0.90
CA THR A 325 -20.21 -4.83 -0.13
C THR A 325 -20.50 -6.27 -0.53
N PRO A 326 -21.02 -7.11 0.39
CA PRO A 326 -21.39 -8.50 0.11
C PRO A 326 -22.47 -8.64 -0.96
N ASP A 327 -23.28 -7.62 -1.19
CA ASP A 327 -24.38 -7.63 -2.17
C ASP A 327 -23.91 -7.91 -3.61
N VAL A 328 -22.66 -7.55 -3.93
CA VAL A 328 -22.08 -7.79 -5.27
C VAL A 328 -21.37 -9.14 -5.39
N LEU A 329 -21.24 -9.90 -4.31
CA LEU A 329 -20.53 -11.18 -4.28
C LEU A 329 -21.05 -12.18 -5.34
N PRO A 330 -22.39 -12.34 -5.58
CA PRO A 330 -22.88 -13.25 -6.60
C PRO A 330 -22.42 -12.93 -8.02
N ILE A 331 -22.13 -11.64 -8.29
CA ILE A 331 -21.61 -11.18 -9.59
C ILE A 331 -20.11 -11.43 -9.64
N LEU A 332 -19.39 -11.05 -8.58
CA LEU A 332 -17.94 -11.18 -8.51
C LEU A 332 -17.47 -12.64 -8.61
N ARG A 333 -18.19 -13.59 -8.01
CA ARG A 333 -17.88 -15.03 -8.10
C ARG A 333 -17.91 -15.58 -9.53
N LYS A 334 -18.63 -14.93 -10.45
CA LYS A 334 -18.69 -15.32 -11.87
C LYS A 334 -17.51 -14.77 -12.69
N MET A 335 -16.72 -13.86 -12.13
CA MET A 335 -15.57 -13.28 -12.82
C MET A 335 -14.38 -14.26 -12.81
N PRO A 336 -13.62 -14.35 -13.92
CA PRO A 336 -12.39 -15.13 -13.92
C PRO A 336 -11.42 -14.58 -12.88
N MET A 337 -10.71 -15.48 -12.17
CA MET A 337 -9.77 -15.14 -11.09
C MET A 337 -10.40 -14.36 -9.93
N SER A 338 -11.69 -14.47 -9.71
CA SER A 338 -12.40 -13.78 -8.63
C SER A 338 -11.77 -13.99 -7.24
N GLN A 339 -11.15 -15.14 -7.01
CA GLN A 339 -10.43 -15.51 -5.78
C GLN A 339 -9.32 -14.50 -5.40
N ALA A 340 -8.75 -13.80 -6.39
CA ALA A 340 -7.73 -12.77 -6.19
C ALA A 340 -8.32 -11.37 -5.96
N LEU A 341 -9.66 -11.21 -6.02
CA LEU A 341 -10.34 -9.94 -5.89
C LEU A 341 -10.77 -9.69 -4.43
N TRP A 342 -9.85 -9.28 -3.59
CA TRP A 342 -10.14 -8.86 -2.21
C TRP A 342 -10.61 -7.41 -2.22
N MET A 343 -11.93 -7.24 -2.22
CA MET A 343 -12.55 -5.99 -2.64
C MET A 343 -12.18 -4.78 -1.78
N THR A 344 -12.02 -4.91 -0.46
CA THR A 344 -11.58 -3.80 0.40
C THR A 344 -10.20 -3.26 0.03
N ARG A 345 -9.35 -4.07 -0.60
CA ARG A 345 -8.02 -3.64 -1.08
C ARG A 345 -8.06 -2.69 -2.28
N PHE A 346 -9.21 -2.57 -2.98
CA PHE A 346 -9.38 -1.56 -4.03
C PHE A 346 -9.46 -0.13 -3.48
N THR A 347 -9.66 0.05 -2.18
CA THR A 347 -9.87 1.37 -1.57
C THR A 347 -8.70 2.32 -1.77
N VAL A 348 -7.46 1.83 -1.74
CA VAL A 348 -6.27 2.65 -2.03
C VAL A 348 -6.30 3.21 -3.47
N ILE A 349 -6.83 2.44 -4.41
CA ILE A 349 -6.99 2.84 -5.81
C ILE A 349 -8.07 3.92 -5.92
N ALA A 350 -9.19 3.71 -5.22
CA ALA A 350 -10.26 4.70 -5.11
C ALA A 350 -9.72 6.04 -4.57
N TYR A 351 -8.98 6.02 -3.49
CA TYR A 351 -8.37 7.23 -2.90
C TYR A 351 -7.42 7.95 -3.86
N GLY A 352 -6.60 7.20 -4.59
CA GLY A 352 -5.64 7.79 -5.53
C GLY A 352 -6.32 8.58 -6.66
N PHE A 353 -7.32 7.99 -7.30
CA PHE A 353 -8.09 8.66 -8.35
C PHE A 353 -9.08 9.70 -7.82
N PHE A 354 -9.61 9.51 -6.62
CA PHE A 354 -10.39 10.52 -5.92
C PHE A 354 -9.54 11.78 -5.66
N PHE A 355 -8.33 11.65 -5.12
CA PHE A 355 -7.41 12.77 -4.92
C PHE A 355 -7.06 13.47 -6.23
N LEU A 356 -6.82 12.70 -7.31
CA LEU A 356 -6.62 13.28 -8.63
C LEU A 356 -7.81 14.16 -9.05
N SER A 357 -9.05 13.63 -8.96
CA SER A 357 -10.24 14.38 -9.35
C SER A 357 -10.46 15.62 -8.47
N LEU A 358 -10.10 15.53 -7.18
CA LEU A 358 -10.21 16.65 -6.26
C LEU A 358 -9.22 17.78 -6.59
N ILE A 359 -7.98 17.45 -6.97
CA ILE A 359 -6.98 18.44 -7.41
C ILE A 359 -7.40 19.06 -8.76
N GLU A 360 -7.94 18.26 -9.68
CA GLU A 360 -8.40 18.71 -11.01
C GLU A 360 -9.66 19.60 -10.96
N TRP A 361 -10.39 19.61 -9.87
CA TRP A 361 -11.62 20.37 -9.75
C TRP A 361 -11.36 21.90 -9.72
N GLU A 362 -11.23 22.51 -10.90
CA GLU A 362 -10.78 23.91 -11.09
C GLU A 362 -11.73 24.95 -10.50
N ARG A 363 -13.05 24.71 -10.54
CA ARG A 363 -14.07 25.63 -10.04
C ARG A 363 -14.19 25.64 -8.51
N LEU A 364 -13.39 24.83 -7.83
CA LEU A 364 -13.41 24.77 -6.38
C LEU A 364 -13.00 26.12 -5.78
N ARG A 365 -13.95 26.83 -5.21
CA ARG A 365 -13.70 28.11 -4.53
C ARG A 365 -12.84 27.87 -3.28
N LYS A 366 -12.00 28.84 -2.90
CA LYS A 366 -11.11 28.73 -1.72
C LYS A 366 -11.80 28.19 -0.46
N PRO A 367 -13.02 28.67 -0.05
CA PRO A 367 -13.68 28.13 1.14
C PRO A 367 -13.97 26.65 1.01
N PHE A 368 -14.35 26.18 -0.18
CA PHE A 368 -14.66 24.77 -0.41
C PHE A 368 -13.39 23.89 -0.40
N VAL A 369 -12.26 24.42 -0.90
CA VAL A 369 -10.94 23.74 -0.78
C VAL A 369 -10.60 23.57 0.70
N ILE A 370 -10.74 24.63 1.52
CA ILE A 370 -10.48 24.57 2.95
C ILE A 370 -11.43 23.56 3.62
N ALA A 371 -12.71 23.63 3.34
CA ALA A 371 -13.70 22.70 3.88
C ALA A 371 -13.37 21.24 3.51
N SER A 372 -13.00 20.97 2.25
CA SER A 372 -12.59 19.64 1.81
C SER A 372 -11.37 19.12 2.59
N VAL A 373 -10.37 19.96 2.80
CA VAL A 373 -9.18 19.59 3.60
C VAL A 373 -9.57 19.31 5.04
N ILE A 374 -10.42 20.17 5.66
CA ILE A 374 -10.87 19.99 7.04
C ILE A 374 -11.63 18.67 7.20
N ILE A 375 -12.56 18.37 6.31
CA ILE A 375 -13.35 17.14 6.35
C ILE A 375 -12.42 15.90 6.22
N LEU A 376 -11.46 15.94 5.31
CA LEU A 376 -10.46 14.87 5.15
C LEU A 376 -9.55 14.74 6.38
N VAL A 377 -9.13 15.85 7.00
CA VAL A 377 -8.33 15.83 8.23
C VAL A 377 -9.12 15.21 9.37
N VAL A 378 -10.38 15.62 9.56
CA VAL A 378 -11.24 15.06 10.63
C VAL A 378 -11.39 13.55 10.45
N ASP A 379 -11.59 13.10 9.23
CA ASP A 379 -11.72 11.68 8.91
C ASP A 379 -10.40 10.91 9.09
N ALA A 380 -9.26 11.58 8.95
CA ALA A 380 -7.93 11.01 9.12
C ALA A 380 -7.44 10.99 10.59
N ILE A 381 -8.05 11.77 11.52
CA ILE A 381 -7.58 11.91 12.91
C ILE A 381 -7.28 10.57 13.60
N PRO A 382 -8.15 9.55 13.55
CA PRO A 382 -7.85 8.27 14.21
C PRO A 382 -6.61 7.56 13.66
N SER A 383 -6.16 7.89 12.45
CA SER A 383 -4.93 7.33 11.86
C SER A 383 -3.65 7.94 12.42
N PHE A 384 -3.74 9.02 13.19
CA PHE A 384 -2.59 9.63 13.87
C PHE A 384 -2.30 9.01 15.23
N THR A 385 -3.18 8.17 15.76
CA THR A 385 -3.01 7.47 17.03
C THR A 385 -2.56 6.05 16.78
N PHE A 386 -1.36 5.68 17.25
CA PHE A 386 -0.77 4.35 17.00
C PHE A 386 -0.77 3.45 18.24
N GLU A 387 -1.21 3.92 19.40
CA GLU A 387 -1.11 3.23 20.69
C GLU A 387 -1.77 1.84 20.70
N ARG A 388 -2.88 1.70 19.99
CA ARG A 388 -3.62 0.42 19.92
C ARG A 388 -2.93 -0.66 19.08
N TYR A 389 -1.86 -0.31 18.38
CA TYR A 389 -1.12 -1.21 17.50
C TYR A 389 0.14 -1.78 18.16
N SER A 390 0.42 -1.42 19.40
CA SER A 390 1.45 -2.07 20.18
C SER A 390 0.87 -3.31 20.86
N VAL A 391 1.31 -4.49 20.47
CA VAL A 391 1.01 -5.73 21.18
C VAL A 391 2.14 -5.92 22.19
N PRO A 392 1.84 -6.07 23.50
CA PRO A 392 2.88 -6.38 24.48
C PRO A 392 3.56 -7.70 24.13
N ALA A 393 4.88 -7.75 24.30
CA ALA A 393 5.62 -9.00 24.13
C ALA A 393 5.03 -10.08 25.05
N ASN A 394 4.85 -11.27 24.49
CA ASN A 394 4.45 -12.41 25.32
C ASN A 394 5.66 -12.90 26.10
N ASP A 395 5.73 -12.60 27.39
CA ASP A 395 6.86 -12.97 28.28
C ASP A 395 7.13 -14.48 28.26
N ASP A 396 6.10 -15.31 28.15
CA ASP A 396 6.24 -16.78 28.05
C ASP A 396 6.92 -17.17 26.72
N GLY A 397 6.56 -16.52 25.62
CA GLY A 397 7.19 -16.73 24.31
C GLY A 397 8.66 -16.34 24.33
N VAL A 398 9.02 -15.24 24.98
CA VAL A 398 10.42 -14.79 25.16
C VAL A 398 11.20 -15.79 26.00
N ALA A 399 10.63 -16.28 27.09
CA ALA A 399 11.27 -17.27 27.95
C ALA A 399 11.53 -18.59 27.22
N VAL A 400 10.54 -19.11 26.48
CA VAL A 400 10.68 -20.32 25.65
C VAL A 400 11.75 -20.13 24.57
N ALA A 401 11.77 -18.98 23.89
CA ALA A 401 12.76 -18.65 22.89
C ALA A 401 14.19 -18.62 23.50
N GLY A 402 14.34 -18.06 24.70
CA GLY A 402 15.59 -18.07 25.44
C GLY A 402 16.07 -19.48 25.77
N LEU A 403 15.18 -20.34 26.28
CA LEU A 403 15.49 -21.74 26.58
C LEU A 403 15.92 -22.52 25.34
N LEU A 404 15.25 -22.34 24.22
CA LEU A 404 15.59 -23.00 22.96
C LEU A 404 16.96 -22.53 22.45
N ARG A 405 17.23 -21.22 22.49
CA ARG A 405 18.52 -20.66 22.11
C ARG A 405 19.68 -21.29 22.90
N ASP A 406 19.51 -21.40 24.20
CA ASP A 406 20.57 -21.78 25.11
C ASP A 406 20.79 -23.32 25.14
N ASN A 407 19.80 -24.11 24.76
CA ASN A 407 19.84 -25.57 24.84
C ASN A 407 19.93 -26.30 23.50
N THR A 408 19.85 -25.61 22.35
CA THR A 408 19.84 -26.28 21.05
C THR A 408 20.94 -25.73 20.13
N SER A 409 21.86 -26.60 19.74
CA SER A 409 22.79 -26.39 18.63
C SER A 409 22.23 -26.86 17.28
N GLN A 410 21.05 -27.51 17.28
CA GLN A 410 20.39 -28.09 16.12
C GLN A 410 19.01 -27.43 15.88
N ARG A 411 18.45 -27.63 14.70
CA ARG A 411 17.09 -27.18 14.38
C ARG A 411 16.09 -27.82 15.35
N ALA A 412 15.38 -26.99 16.11
CA ALA A 412 14.27 -27.43 16.93
C ALA A 412 12.97 -26.87 16.37
N SER A 413 11.93 -27.69 16.32
CA SER A 413 10.57 -27.23 16.05
C SER A 413 9.72 -27.52 17.29
N LEU A 414 9.07 -26.51 17.81
CA LEU A 414 8.05 -26.66 18.84
C LEU A 414 6.68 -26.68 18.15
N MET A 415 5.94 -27.77 18.32
CA MET A 415 4.56 -27.86 17.87
C MET A 415 3.65 -27.92 19.09
N ASP A 416 3.04 -26.78 19.43
CA ASP A 416 1.90 -26.74 20.33
C ASP A 416 0.68 -26.30 19.53
N LEU A 417 -0.15 -27.27 19.20
CA LEU A 417 -1.38 -27.06 18.42
C LEU A 417 -2.56 -26.60 19.29
N SER A 418 -2.44 -26.66 20.61
CA SER A 418 -3.55 -26.39 21.53
C SER A 418 -3.68 -24.92 21.93
N SER A 419 -2.59 -24.16 21.90
CA SER A 419 -2.54 -22.75 22.29
C SER A 419 -2.66 -21.77 21.13
N LEU A 420 -2.71 -22.27 19.90
CA LEU A 420 -2.66 -21.47 18.69
C LEU A 420 -4.05 -21.22 18.12
N GLY A 421 -4.84 -20.51 18.90
CA GLY A 421 -5.90 -19.71 18.34
C GLY A 421 -5.29 -18.70 17.34
N SER A 422 -6.10 -18.15 16.47
CA SER A 422 -5.81 -17.23 15.36
C SER A 422 -4.98 -15.98 15.71
N TYR A 423 -3.82 -16.12 16.34
CA TYR A 423 -2.95 -15.02 16.73
C TYR A 423 -1.82 -14.79 15.72
N PRO A 424 -1.41 -13.52 15.54
CA PRO A 424 -0.35 -13.15 14.62
C PRO A 424 0.99 -13.80 15.02
N SER A 425 1.81 -14.06 14.02
CA SER A 425 3.16 -14.55 14.21
C SER A 425 3.99 -13.59 15.05
N TYR A 426 4.54 -14.08 16.15
CA TYR A 426 5.46 -13.33 16.99
C TYR A 426 6.90 -13.60 16.57
N GLY A 427 7.66 -12.53 16.33
CA GLY A 427 9.10 -12.60 16.20
C GLY A 427 9.75 -12.15 17.50
N VAL A 428 10.60 -12.98 18.07
CA VAL A 428 11.43 -12.60 19.23
C VAL A 428 12.85 -12.37 18.74
N CYS A 429 13.36 -11.17 18.95
CA CYS A 429 14.74 -10.80 18.64
C CYS A 429 15.55 -10.85 19.93
N THR A 430 16.47 -11.80 20.04
CA THR A 430 17.46 -11.86 21.13
C THR A 430 18.86 -11.89 20.51
N ASP A 431 19.69 -10.89 20.80
CA ASP A 431 21.10 -10.80 20.40
C ASP A 431 21.36 -11.07 18.90
N GLY A 432 20.52 -10.51 18.01
CA GLY A 432 20.67 -10.66 16.57
C GLY A 432 20.14 -11.98 16.00
N ARG A 433 19.50 -12.81 16.79
CA ARG A 433 18.83 -14.03 16.35
C ARG A 433 17.32 -13.81 16.44
N HIS A 434 16.64 -14.01 15.33
CA HIS A 434 15.17 -13.96 15.27
C HIS A 434 14.62 -15.37 15.43
N ILE A 435 13.67 -15.54 16.33
CA ILE A 435 12.86 -16.75 16.44
C ILE A 435 11.49 -16.38 15.90
N HIS A 436 11.08 -17.06 14.87
CA HIS A 436 9.77 -16.83 14.24
C HIS A 436 8.76 -17.85 14.76
N LEU A 437 7.69 -17.37 15.38
CA LEU A 437 6.49 -18.16 15.65
C LEU A 437 5.49 -17.83 14.56
N ASP A 438 5.22 -18.77 13.63
CA ASP A 438 4.14 -18.56 12.69
C ASP A 438 2.79 -18.77 13.38
N GLY A 439 1.80 -17.94 13.05
CA GLY A 439 0.46 -17.97 13.66
C GLY A 439 -0.35 -19.24 13.38
N HIS A 440 0.23 -20.21 12.67
CA HIS A 440 -0.35 -21.52 12.41
C HIS A 440 0.31 -22.65 13.22
N GLY A 441 1.10 -22.30 14.26
CA GLY A 441 1.67 -23.30 15.17
C GLY A 441 2.68 -24.26 14.58
N ARG A 442 3.24 -23.91 13.44
CA ARG A 442 4.17 -24.80 12.74
C ARG A 442 5.63 -24.36 12.94
N GLY A 443 6.07 -24.42 14.17
CA GLY A 443 7.49 -24.46 14.44
C GLY A 443 8.18 -23.15 14.78
N LEU A 444 8.80 -23.13 15.95
CA LEU A 444 9.88 -22.22 16.32
C LEU A 444 11.11 -22.52 15.46
N ARG A 445 11.65 -21.53 14.77
CA ARG A 445 12.91 -21.68 14.06
C ARG A 445 13.92 -20.65 14.52
N PRO A 446 15.06 -21.10 15.12
CA PRO A 446 16.17 -20.21 15.32
C PRO A 446 16.77 -19.85 13.97
N LEU A 447 16.89 -18.57 13.68
CA LEU A 447 17.72 -18.08 12.58
C LEU A 447 19.18 -18.20 13.03
N THR A 448 19.86 -19.22 12.54
CA THR A 448 21.32 -19.29 12.71
C THR A 448 21.99 -18.23 11.86
N THR A 449 22.97 -17.57 12.47
CA THR A 449 23.87 -16.57 11.86
C THR A 449 24.54 -17.08 10.61
#